data_fc8451d5dd13ff15dd68a966bea4cef9
#
_entry.id   fc8451d5dd13ff15dd68a966bea4cef9
#
_cell.length_a   1.000
_cell.length_b   1.000
_cell.length_c   1.000
_cell.angle_alpha   90.00
_cell.angle_beta   90.00
_cell.angle_gamma   90.00
#
_symmetry.space_group_name_H-M   'P 1'
#
loop_
_entity.id
_entity.type
_entity.pdbx_description
1 polymer ?
#
loop_
_entity_poly.entity_id
_entity_poly.type
_entity_poly.pdbx_seq_one_letter_code
_entity_poly.pdbx_strand_id
1 'polypeptide(L)'
;MQQIFFKDPILGEVLFDQQTKWMYELVETEAFRRLRNIKQLGINFHFYPGGVHTRYSHSLGVYELLRRILNTPAFAPIDENKKQTVLVAGLLHDIGHAPHSHAFEIYFAKAPNFKKELFIHEEVTTLFVNSEPIKSILKANQIDPKLVAALIDENKELKPSNYWMRQLISSDLDADRMDYLLRDSYFTGTSHSLIDYQTIIKEMDCVKVKGIYEIFFKDKCLPLIENFLITRHHMYQSIYSDGRSISTELNLWFVFQRIKDLVDKNQFDFNGYKTLEQVCLPLLKNEHFDKKMLPAFVKLDDYVFQSFFVNLYQTTKDKILKKLLDSYLNSLKFEIKFYETKEQRDLDFEKQASKYKDAKYFITKFNNQFKGFYEGWSSHKNELKIKIMQNKHTNLSEISMLVKRSNELFFENALYKWANVFYRL
;
A
#
# COMPACT_ATOMS: atom_id res chain seq x y z
N MET A 1 25.64 15.31 -20.93
CA MET A 1 25.05 13.95 -20.86
C MET A 1 23.56 14.09 -20.87
N GLN A 2 22.84 13.20 -21.57
CA GLN A 2 21.37 13.26 -21.71
C GLN A 2 20.70 12.94 -20.38
N GLN A 3 19.79 13.79 -19.93
CA GLN A 3 18.91 13.54 -18.77
C GLN A 3 17.90 12.44 -19.13
N ILE A 4 17.51 11.63 -18.14
CA ILE A 4 16.46 10.64 -18.29
C ILE A 4 15.20 11.19 -17.61
N PHE A 5 14.08 11.21 -18.32
CA PHE A 5 12.83 11.66 -17.76
C PHE A 5 11.64 10.82 -18.26
N PHE A 6 10.59 10.80 -17.46
CA PHE A 6 9.29 10.24 -17.81
C PHE A 6 8.23 11.33 -17.74
N LYS A 7 7.29 11.31 -18.66
CA LYS A 7 6.06 12.13 -18.55
C LYS A 7 5.12 11.50 -17.55
N ASP A 8 4.59 12.30 -16.63
CA ASP A 8 3.67 11.87 -15.61
C ASP A 8 2.44 12.80 -15.58
N PRO A 9 1.21 12.24 -15.58
CA PRO A 9 0.00 13.06 -15.68
C PRO A 9 -0.28 13.87 -14.40
N ILE A 10 0.34 13.53 -13.27
CA ILE A 10 0.13 14.19 -11.97
C ILE A 10 1.23 15.23 -11.72
N LEU A 11 2.48 14.83 -11.91
CA LEU A 11 3.65 15.64 -11.55
C LEU A 11 4.26 16.37 -12.76
N GLY A 12 3.78 16.08 -13.98
CA GLY A 12 4.31 16.61 -15.24
C GLY A 12 5.53 15.82 -15.72
N GLU A 13 6.61 15.81 -14.95
CA GLU A 13 7.83 15.08 -15.27
C GLU A 13 8.44 14.45 -14.01
N VAL A 14 8.96 13.23 -14.18
CA VAL A 14 9.85 12.54 -13.24
C VAL A 14 11.25 12.58 -13.82
N LEU A 15 12.20 13.15 -13.12
CA LEU A 15 13.53 13.47 -13.66
C LEU A 15 14.63 12.72 -12.91
N PHE A 16 15.46 11.99 -13.67
CA PHE A 16 16.77 11.51 -13.21
C PHE A 16 17.84 12.43 -13.77
N ASP A 17 18.30 13.35 -12.94
CA ASP A 17 19.33 14.32 -13.26
C ASP A 17 20.75 13.72 -13.16
N GLN A 18 21.78 14.54 -13.28
CA GLN A 18 23.16 14.09 -13.27
C GLN A 18 23.56 13.37 -11.96
N GLN A 19 22.99 13.75 -10.83
CA GLN A 19 23.29 13.18 -9.51
C GLN A 19 22.52 11.89 -9.25
N THR A 20 21.33 11.74 -9.84
CA THR A 20 20.41 10.62 -9.61
C THR A 20 20.31 9.64 -10.78
N LYS A 21 21.01 9.93 -11.90
CA LYS A 21 20.98 9.10 -13.11
C LYS A 21 21.30 7.62 -12.87
N TRP A 22 22.19 7.32 -11.95
CA TRP A 22 22.54 5.96 -11.58
C TRP A 22 21.35 5.18 -10.99
N MET A 23 20.38 5.87 -10.34
CA MET A 23 19.17 5.25 -9.80
C MET A 23 18.27 4.67 -10.90
N TYR A 24 18.44 5.12 -12.14
CA TYR A 24 17.73 4.52 -13.27
C TYR A 24 18.14 3.06 -13.49
N GLU A 25 19.33 2.64 -13.07
CA GLU A 25 19.71 1.22 -13.09
C GLU A 25 18.82 0.38 -12.18
N LEU A 26 18.33 0.95 -11.05
CA LEU A 26 17.34 0.29 -10.17
C LEU A 26 16.00 0.12 -10.87
N VAL A 27 15.58 1.14 -11.64
CA VAL A 27 14.34 1.13 -12.44
C VAL A 27 14.38 0.04 -13.52
N GLU A 28 15.56 -0.25 -14.07
CA GLU A 28 15.77 -1.27 -15.09
C GLU A 28 15.91 -2.70 -14.52
N THR A 29 15.94 -2.88 -13.19
CA THR A 29 15.93 -4.21 -12.59
C THR A 29 14.60 -4.93 -12.87
N GLU A 30 14.64 -6.26 -12.98
CA GLU A 30 13.45 -7.08 -13.20
C GLU A 30 12.42 -6.87 -12.07
N ALA A 31 12.88 -6.76 -10.83
CA ALA A 31 12.04 -6.52 -9.66
C ALA A 31 11.25 -5.20 -9.76
N PHE A 32 11.87 -4.11 -10.21
CA PHE A 32 11.20 -2.84 -10.38
C PHE A 32 10.31 -2.82 -11.63
N ARG A 33 10.82 -3.30 -12.77
CA ARG A 33 10.04 -3.35 -14.04
C ARG A 33 8.76 -4.15 -13.93
N ARG A 34 8.74 -5.19 -13.09
CA ARG A 34 7.54 -5.97 -12.78
C ARG A 34 6.35 -5.10 -12.32
N LEU A 35 6.64 -4.01 -11.60
CA LEU A 35 5.61 -3.08 -11.11
C LEU A 35 4.79 -2.43 -12.24
N ARG A 36 5.27 -2.42 -13.48
CA ARG A 36 4.50 -1.96 -14.66
C ARG A 36 3.22 -2.77 -14.87
N ASN A 37 3.20 -3.99 -14.37
CA ASN A 37 2.11 -4.94 -14.54
C ASN A 37 1.35 -5.21 -13.23
N ILE A 38 1.61 -4.43 -12.18
CA ILE A 38 0.88 -4.50 -10.90
C ILE A 38 0.10 -3.19 -10.71
N LYS A 39 -1.22 -3.29 -10.73
CA LYS A 39 -2.10 -2.13 -10.55
C LYS A 39 -2.05 -1.64 -9.10
N GLN A 40 -1.99 -0.31 -8.93
CA GLN A 40 -1.99 0.33 -7.60
C GLN A 40 -3.24 -0.04 -6.79
N LEU A 41 -4.39 0.03 -7.41
CA LEU A 41 -5.68 -0.28 -6.78
C LEU A 41 -6.08 -1.76 -6.90
N GLY A 42 -5.12 -2.64 -7.23
CA GLY A 42 -5.36 -4.07 -7.35
C GLY A 42 -6.49 -4.40 -8.31
N ILE A 43 -7.57 -4.99 -7.80
CA ILE A 43 -8.72 -5.43 -8.60
C ILE A 43 -9.86 -4.40 -8.66
N ASN A 44 -9.71 -3.22 -8.06
CA ASN A 44 -10.75 -2.19 -8.01
C ASN A 44 -11.03 -1.52 -9.35
N PHE A 45 -10.20 -1.75 -10.37
CA PHE A 45 -10.45 -1.30 -11.75
C PHE A 45 -11.79 -1.82 -12.33
N HIS A 46 -12.39 -2.85 -11.75
CA HIS A 46 -13.73 -3.31 -12.11
C HIS A 46 -14.81 -2.24 -11.83
N PHE A 47 -14.61 -1.37 -10.85
CA PHE A 47 -15.53 -0.29 -10.49
C PHE A 47 -15.03 1.09 -10.89
N TYR A 48 -13.71 1.22 -11.00
CA TYR A 48 -13.02 2.42 -11.45
C TYR A 48 -12.27 2.11 -12.74
N PRO A 49 -12.92 2.08 -13.92
CA PRO A 49 -12.28 1.63 -15.17
C PRO A 49 -11.02 2.42 -15.55
N GLY A 50 -10.93 3.69 -15.12
CA GLY A 50 -9.73 4.52 -15.25
C GLY A 50 -8.63 4.17 -14.26
N GLY A 51 -8.92 3.44 -13.17
CA GLY A 51 -7.99 3.08 -12.10
C GLY A 51 -7.03 1.95 -12.47
N VAL A 52 -6.36 2.08 -13.63
CA VAL A 52 -5.43 1.08 -14.19
C VAL A 52 -3.97 1.49 -14.05
N HIS A 53 -3.68 2.61 -13.39
CA HIS A 53 -2.31 3.02 -13.09
C HIS A 53 -1.61 1.99 -12.19
N THR A 54 -0.30 1.97 -12.28
CA THR A 54 0.52 0.89 -11.74
C THR A 54 1.40 1.36 -10.60
N ARG A 55 1.87 0.42 -9.79
CA ARG A 55 2.87 0.70 -8.76
C ARG A 55 4.18 1.24 -9.33
N TYR A 56 4.47 0.95 -10.60
CA TYR A 56 5.59 1.55 -11.32
C TYR A 56 5.47 3.07 -11.41
N SER A 57 4.33 3.57 -11.88
CA SER A 57 4.10 5.03 -11.98
C SER A 57 4.03 5.70 -10.62
N HIS A 58 3.47 5.02 -9.61
CA HIS A 58 3.44 5.48 -8.23
C HIS A 58 4.85 5.59 -7.62
N SER A 59 5.66 4.53 -7.69
CA SER A 59 7.03 4.55 -7.16
C SER A 59 7.90 5.63 -7.80
N LEU A 60 7.73 5.87 -9.11
CA LEU A 60 8.38 7.00 -9.78
C LEU A 60 7.85 8.35 -9.29
N GLY A 61 6.56 8.47 -9.01
CA GLY A 61 5.95 9.67 -8.44
C GLY A 61 6.46 9.97 -7.02
N VAL A 62 6.55 8.96 -6.16
CA VAL A 62 7.13 9.07 -4.82
C VAL A 62 8.59 9.55 -4.89
N TYR A 63 9.39 8.96 -5.78
CA TYR A 63 10.76 9.40 -6.02
C TYR A 63 10.81 10.89 -6.43
N GLU A 64 9.97 11.32 -7.36
CA GLU A 64 9.97 12.72 -7.85
C GLU A 64 9.53 13.70 -6.75
N LEU A 65 8.52 13.37 -5.96
CA LEU A 65 8.11 14.20 -4.81
C LEU A 65 9.24 14.33 -3.80
N LEU A 66 9.91 13.24 -3.44
CA LEU A 66 11.08 13.28 -2.56
C LEU A 66 12.21 14.12 -3.16
N ARG A 67 12.47 14.00 -4.48
CA ARG A 67 13.46 14.82 -5.17
C ARG A 67 13.14 16.31 -5.06
N ARG A 68 11.87 16.69 -5.25
CA ARG A 68 11.42 18.09 -5.09
C ARG A 68 11.57 18.58 -3.66
N ILE A 69 11.21 17.76 -2.66
CA ILE A 69 11.39 18.09 -1.24
C ILE A 69 12.86 18.32 -0.92
N LEU A 70 13.72 17.35 -1.25
CA LEU A 70 15.14 17.37 -0.91
C LEU A 70 15.95 18.45 -1.64
N ASN A 71 15.43 18.99 -2.75
CA ASN A 71 16.02 20.12 -3.47
C ASN A 71 15.56 21.48 -2.94
N THR A 72 14.68 21.55 -1.93
CA THR A 72 14.34 22.84 -1.32
C THR A 72 15.50 23.38 -0.46
N PRO A 73 15.56 24.70 -0.22
CA PRO A 73 16.60 25.31 0.63
C PRO A 73 16.64 24.73 2.05
N ALA A 74 15.52 24.26 2.57
CA ALA A 74 15.41 23.65 3.90
C ALA A 74 16.30 22.40 4.06
N PHE A 75 16.52 21.66 2.98
CA PHE A 75 17.35 20.45 2.95
C PHE A 75 18.77 20.69 2.42
N ALA A 76 19.15 21.94 2.11
CA ALA A 76 20.50 22.25 1.63
C ALA A 76 21.62 21.80 2.61
N PRO A 77 21.45 21.88 3.96
CA PRO A 77 22.47 21.43 4.91
C PRO A 77 22.60 19.91 5.03
N ILE A 78 21.70 19.14 4.41
CA ILE A 78 21.70 17.67 4.52
C ILE A 78 22.76 17.08 3.59
N ASP A 79 23.49 16.13 4.10
CA ASP A 79 24.47 15.35 3.37
C ASP A 79 23.87 14.65 2.15
N GLU A 80 24.56 14.70 1.01
CA GLU A 80 24.04 14.21 -0.26
C GLU A 80 23.80 12.71 -0.27
N ASN A 81 24.64 11.91 0.40
CA ASN A 81 24.45 10.47 0.50
C ASN A 81 23.14 10.13 1.27
N LYS A 82 22.80 10.93 2.29
CA LYS A 82 21.51 10.76 3.00
C LYS A 82 20.32 11.12 2.11
N LYS A 83 20.41 12.18 1.32
CA LYS A 83 19.37 12.54 0.34
C LYS A 83 19.17 11.42 -0.67
N GLN A 84 20.26 10.91 -1.24
CA GLN A 84 20.20 9.80 -2.18
C GLN A 84 19.62 8.53 -1.52
N THR A 85 19.96 8.26 -0.26
CA THR A 85 19.36 7.13 0.49
C THR A 85 17.85 7.26 0.62
N VAL A 86 17.32 8.47 0.89
CA VAL A 86 15.87 8.74 0.93
C VAL A 86 15.22 8.52 -0.43
N LEU A 87 15.85 9.05 -1.50
CA LEU A 87 15.34 8.87 -2.87
C LEU A 87 15.25 7.41 -3.26
N VAL A 88 16.29 6.62 -2.95
CA VAL A 88 16.31 5.18 -3.21
C VAL A 88 15.23 4.46 -2.41
N ALA A 89 15.07 4.78 -1.12
CA ALA A 89 14.07 4.15 -0.29
C ALA A 89 12.65 4.45 -0.81
N GLY A 90 12.36 5.69 -1.20
CA GLY A 90 11.08 6.03 -1.82
C GLY A 90 10.89 5.40 -3.19
N LEU A 91 11.94 5.27 -4.01
CA LEU A 91 11.86 4.59 -5.30
C LEU A 91 11.53 3.09 -5.14
N LEU A 92 12.11 2.43 -4.15
CA LEU A 92 12.04 0.98 -3.99
C LEU A 92 10.96 0.50 -2.99
N HIS A 93 10.24 1.39 -2.30
CA HIS A 93 9.37 1.00 -1.18
C HIS A 93 8.34 -0.08 -1.55
N ASP A 94 7.83 -0.07 -2.76
CA ASP A 94 6.74 -0.92 -3.26
C ASP A 94 7.17 -2.17 -4.05
N ILE A 95 8.49 -2.42 -4.24
CA ILE A 95 8.94 -3.53 -5.11
C ILE A 95 8.56 -4.93 -4.58
N GLY A 96 8.19 -5.03 -3.31
CA GLY A 96 7.74 -6.27 -2.67
C GLY A 96 6.26 -6.58 -2.84
N HIS A 97 5.45 -5.69 -3.42
CA HIS A 97 4.03 -5.98 -3.62
C HIS A 97 3.78 -7.17 -4.55
N ALA A 98 2.83 -8.01 -4.15
CA ALA A 98 2.35 -9.13 -4.95
C ALA A 98 1.31 -8.68 -5.99
N PRO A 99 0.98 -9.54 -6.98
CA PRO A 99 -0.16 -9.34 -7.85
C PRO A 99 -1.44 -9.05 -7.04
N HIS A 100 -2.28 -8.17 -7.56
CA HIS A 100 -3.46 -7.65 -6.88
C HIS A 100 -3.16 -6.87 -5.59
N SER A 101 -1.90 -6.47 -5.37
CA SER A 101 -1.50 -5.57 -4.28
C SER A 101 -1.93 -6.10 -2.90
N HIS A 102 -2.63 -5.29 -2.11
CA HIS A 102 -3.07 -5.66 -0.76
C HIS A 102 -4.06 -6.84 -0.72
N ALA A 103 -4.82 -7.11 -1.78
CA ALA A 103 -5.77 -8.23 -1.77
C ALA A 103 -5.07 -9.60 -1.61
N PHE A 104 -3.88 -9.78 -2.21
CA PHE A 104 -3.03 -10.95 -1.99
C PHE A 104 -2.50 -11.00 -0.55
N GLU A 105 -1.94 -9.89 -0.09
CA GLU A 105 -1.36 -9.77 1.24
C GLU A 105 -2.39 -10.01 2.35
N ILE A 106 -3.59 -9.40 2.25
CA ILE A 106 -4.66 -9.57 3.24
C ILE A 106 -4.97 -11.05 3.47
N TYR A 107 -4.99 -11.87 2.44
CA TYR A 107 -5.23 -13.30 2.59
C TYR A 107 -4.10 -13.97 3.38
N PHE A 108 -2.84 -13.79 2.97
CA PHE A 108 -1.71 -14.49 3.59
C PHE A 108 -1.23 -13.88 4.92
N ALA A 109 -1.62 -12.64 5.22
CA ALA A 109 -1.33 -12.01 6.50
C ALA A 109 -2.44 -12.23 7.55
N LYS A 110 -3.71 -12.26 7.15
CA LYS A 110 -4.85 -12.14 8.08
C LYS A 110 -5.82 -13.31 8.08
N ALA A 111 -5.64 -14.32 7.22
CA ALA A 111 -6.58 -15.45 7.20
C ALA A 111 -6.51 -16.24 8.52
N PRO A 112 -7.67 -16.59 9.13
CA PRO A 112 -7.74 -17.29 10.41
C PRO A 112 -7.03 -18.65 10.42
N ASN A 113 -6.79 -19.20 9.25
CA ASN A 113 -6.11 -20.48 9.07
C ASN A 113 -4.59 -20.39 9.25
N PHE A 114 -4.03 -19.18 9.31
CA PHE A 114 -2.61 -18.94 9.47
C PHE A 114 -2.31 -18.48 10.91
N LYS A 115 -1.32 -19.09 11.53
CA LYS A 115 -0.89 -18.75 12.89
C LYS A 115 -0.01 -17.51 12.95
N LYS A 116 0.51 -17.07 11.80
CA LYS A 116 1.43 -15.94 11.62
C LYS A 116 1.10 -15.26 10.29
N GLU A 117 1.51 -14.02 10.16
CA GLU A 117 1.56 -13.33 8.88
C GLU A 117 2.61 -14.02 8.00
N LEU A 118 2.19 -14.54 6.84
CA LEU A 118 3.05 -15.33 5.95
C LEU A 118 3.67 -14.49 4.85
N PHE A 119 3.07 -13.35 4.54
CA PHE A 119 3.49 -12.44 3.48
C PHE A 119 3.19 -11.00 3.89
N ILE A 120 4.24 -10.19 3.94
CA ILE A 120 4.20 -8.74 4.21
C ILE A 120 5.07 -8.07 3.15
N HIS A 121 4.53 -7.16 2.37
CA HIS A 121 5.22 -6.59 1.21
C HIS A 121 6.47 -5.79 1.60
N GLU A 122 6.50 -5.11 2.74
CA GLU A 122 7.69 -4.41 3.25
C GLU A 122 8.84 -5.39 3.54
N GLU A 123 8.54 -6.56 4.13
CA GLU A 123 9.55 -7.60 4.36
C GLU A 123 10.10 -8.12 3.02
N VAL A 124 9.22 -8.38 2.04
CA VAL A 124 9.63 -8.81 0.70
C VAL A 124 10.46 -7.72 0.00
N THR A 125 10.08 -6.45 0.14
CA THR A 125 10.87 -5.31 -0.33
C THR A 125 12.28 -5.34 0.27
N THR A 126 12.39 -5.58 1.59
CA THR A 126 13.72 -5.65 2.23
C THR A 126 14.55 -6.85 1.76
N LEU A 127 13.92 -7.96 1.38
CA LEU A 127 14.62 -9.09 0.76
C LEU A 127 15.18 -8.71 -0.61
N PHE A 128 14.42 -7.99 -1.45
CA PHE A 128 14.90 -7.48 -2.75
C PHE A 128 16.06 -6.51 -2.59
N VAL A 129 15.93 -5.52 -1.70
CA VAL A 129 16.96 -4.51 -1.42
C VAL A 129 18.29 -5.17 -1.00
N ASN A 130 18.21 -6.29 -0.27
CA ASN A 130 19.38 -7.05 0.20
C ASN A 130 19.79 -8.19 -0.75
N SER A 131 19.23 -8.25 -1.97
CA SER A 131 19.53 -9.27 -2.97
C SER A 131 20.09 -8.65 -4.25
N GLU A 132 20.76 -9.48 -5.07
CA GLU A 132 21.26 -9.04 -6.37
C GLU A 132 20.12 -8.89 -7.39
N PRO A 133 20.20 -7.93 -8.32
CA PRO A 133 21.31 -6.99 -8.54
C PRO A 133 21.22 -5.70 -7.70
N ILE A 134 20.09 -5.43 -7.04
CA ILE A 134 19.82 -4.16 -6.32
C ILE A 134 20.92 -3.87 -5.30
N LYS A 135 21.28 -4.87 -4.50
CA LYS A 135 22.33 -4.72 -3.48
C LYS A 135 23.67 -4.25 -4.04
N SER A 136 24.09 -4.78 -5.19
CA SER A 136 25.34 -4.38 -5.86
C SER A 136 25.26 -2.95 -6.41
N ILE A 137 24.15 -2.56 -7.02
CA ILE A 137 23.93 -1.19 -7.51
C ILE A 137 24.01 -0.19 -6.34
N LEU A 138 23.34 -0.47 -5.22
CA LEU A 138 23.37 0.39 -4.04
C LEU A 138 24.79 0.55 -3.48
N LYS A 139 25.51 -0.55 -3.32
CA LYS A 139 26.88 -0.53 -2.80
C LYS A 139 27.86 0.21 -3.71
N ALA A 140 27.74 0.04 -5.03
CA ALA A 140 28.56 0.75 -6.01
C ALA A 140 28.41 2.27 -5.89
N ASN A 141 27.23 2.74 -5.44
CA ASN A 141 26.93 4.15 -5.22
C ASN A 141 26.99 4.57 -3.73
N GLN A 142 27.67 3.79 -2.88
CA GLN A 142 27.90 4.06 -1.47
C GLN A 142 26.60 4.18 -0.63
N ILE A 143 25.52 3.58 -1.07
CA ILE A 143 24.25 3.50 -0.32
C ILE A 143 24.23 2.20 0.48
N ASP A 144 23.91 2.31 1.77
CA ASP A 144 23.77 1.15 2.66
C ASP A 144 22.41 0.46 2.47
N PRO A 145 22.38 -0.78 1.91
CA PRO A 145 21.12 -1.50 1.72
C PRO A 145 20.36 -1.76 3.04
N LYS A 146 21.08 -1.87 4.17
CA LYS A 146 20.44 -2.07 5.48
C LYS A 146 19.71 -0.82 5.93
N LEU A 147 20.27 0.37 5.68
CA LEU A 147 19.60 1.63 5.99
C LEU A 147 18.37 1.82 5.10
N VAL A 148 18.48 1.55 3.79
CA VAL A 148 17.32 1.58 2.86
C VAL A 148 16.22 0.65 3.36
N ALA A 149 16.55 -0.60 3.69
CA ALA A 149 15.60 -1.57 4.24
C ALA A 149 14.95 -1.08 5.54
N ALA A 150 15.73 -0.43 6.44
CA ALA A 150 15.20 0.10 7.69
C ALA A 150 14.34 1.36 7.50
N LEU A 151 14.50 2.10 6.40
CA LEU A 151 13.62 3.23 6.08
C LEU A 151 12.25 2.76 5.58
N ILE A 152 12.19 1.63 4.90
CA ILE A 152 10.98 1.06 4.29
C ILE A 152 10.17 0.24 5.30
N ASP A 153 10.82 -0.68 5.98
CA ASP A 153 10.18 -1.59 6.93
C ASP A 153 10.17 -0.96 8.33
N GLU A 154 8.99 -0.62 8.78
CA GLU A 154 8.78 0.02 10.07
C GLU A 154 9.13 -0.86 11.27
N ASN A 155 9.16 -2.18 11.11
CA ASN A 155 9.55 -3.13 12.15
C ASN A 155 11.06 -3.19 12.37
N LYS A 156 11.85 -2.56 11.48
CA LYS A 156 13.30 -2.48 11.64
C LYS A 156 13.71 -1.29 12.48
N GLU A 157 14.70 -1.54 13.35
CA GLU A 157 15.30 -0.47 14.16
C GLU A 157 15.95 0.59 13.28
N LEU A 158 15.69 1.86 13.61
CA LEU A 158 16.28 3.00 12.97
C LEU A 158 16.89 3.92 14.04
N LYS A 159 18.10 4.41 13.79
CA LYS A 159 18.74 5.38 14.70
C LYS A 159 17.93 6.69 14.71
N PRO A 160 17.78 7.35 15.87
CA PRO A 160 17.04 8.61 15.98
C PRO A 160 17.50 9.69 14.98
N SER A 161 18.79 9.74 14.67
CA SER A 161 19.36 10.65 13.67
C SER A 161 18.83 10.46 12.25
N ASN A 162 18.12 9.37 11.96
CA ASN A 162 17.57 9.02 10.64
C ASN A 162 16.03 9.01 10.61
N TYR A 163 15.35 9.35 11.72
CA TYR A 163 13.88 9.38 11.77
C TYR A 163 13.26 10.34 10.76
N TRP A 164 13.89 11.51 10.53
CA TRP A 164 13.45 12.46 9.52
C TRP A 164 13.40 11.85 8.11
N MET A 165 14.32 10.91 7.80
CA MET A 165 14.36 10.22 6.49
C MET A 165 13.13 9.33 6.33
N ARG A 166 12.78 8.54 7.35
CA ARG A 166 11.58 7.71 7.35
C ARG A 166 10.31 8.56 7.32
N GLN A 167 10.32 9.71 8.02
CA GLN A 167 9.18 10.62 8.04
C GLN A 167 8.80 11.15 6.65
N LEU A 168 9.76 11.30 5.74
CA LEU A 168 9.49 11.69 4.34
C LEU A 168 8.86 10.57 3.51
N ILE A 169 9.03 9.30 3.92
CA ILE A 169 8.62 8.12 3.16
C ILE A 169 7.39 7.45 3.76
N SER A 170 7.33 7.36 5.09
CA SER A 170 6.26 6.70 5.83
C SER A 170 5.94 7.47 7.11
N SER A 171 4.93 8.35 7.05
CA SER A 171 4.41 9.15 8.16
C SER A 171 2.94 9.52 7.90
N ASP A 172 2.37 10.46 8.67
CA ASP A 172 1.01 10.94 8.39
C ASP A 172 0.93 11.89 7.20
N LEU A 173 2.02 12.57 6.85
CA LEU A 173 2.16 13.42 5.68
C LEU A 173 3.53 13.17 5.06
N ASP A 174 3.58 12.31 4.08
CA ASP A 174 4.76 11.81 3.41
C ASP A 174 4.59 11.81 1.88
N ALA A 175 5.65 11.47 1.16
CA ALA A 175 5.66 11.46 -0.29
C ALA A 175 4.81 10.31 -0.87
N ASP A 176 4.75 9.17 -0.20
CA ASP A 176 3.93 8.02 -0.61
C ASP A 176 2.44 8.40 -0.61
N ARG A 177 1.94 8.90 0.53
CA ARG A 177 0.54 9.35 0.66
C ARG A 177 0.22 10.49 -0.27
N MET A 178 1.15 11.41 -0.45
CA MET A 178 0.96 12.56 -1.32
C MET A 178 0.80 12.11 -2.78
N ASP A 179 1.61 11.16 -3.25
CA ASP A 179 1.50 10.65 -4.62
C ASP A 179 0.21 9.84 -4.80
N TYR A 180 -0.04 8.82 -3.94
CA TYR A 180 -1.19 7.96 -4.21
C TYR A 180 -2.53 8.69 -4.06
N LEU A 181 -2.68 9.63 -3.14
CA LEU A 181 -3.92 10.40 -3.02
C LEU A 181 -4.20 11.21 -4.29
N LEU A 182 -3.19 11.87 -4.84
CA LEU A 182 -3.31 12.62 -6.10
C LEU A 182 -3.57 11.68 -7.28
N ARG A 183 -2.77 10.61 -7.38
CA ARG A 183 -2.80 9.67 -8.50
C ARG A 183 -4.08 8.86 -8.54
N ASP A 184 -4.47 8.27 -7.42
CA ASP A 184 -5.70 7.47 -7.33
C ASP A 184 -6.93 8.32 -7.64
N SER A 185 -7.01 9.55 -7.11
CA SER A 185 -8.10 10.47 -7.40
C SER A 185 -8.20 10.78 -8.90
N TYR A 186 -7.07 11.09 -9.53
CA TYR A 186 -7.03 11.38 -10.96
C TYR A 186 -7.53 10.20 -11.80
N PHE A 187 -6.97 9.02 -11.56
CA PHE A 187 -7.27 7.84 -12.36
C PHE A 187 -8.64 7.21 -12.07
N THR A 188 -9.17 7.39 -10.85
CA THR A 188 -10.54 6.94 -10.53
C THR A 188 -11.62 7.93 -10.93
N GLY A 189 -11.23 9.16 -11.28
CA GLY A 189 -12.18 10.23 -11.63
C GLY A 189 -12.90 10.80 -10.40
N THR A 190 -12.38 10.60 -9.18
CA THR A 190 -12.93 11.22 -7.98
C THR A 190 -12.42 12.65 -7.82
N SER A 191 -13.27 13.56 -7.34
CA SER A 191 -12.92 14.99 -7.22
C SER A 191 -12.34 15.35 -5.84
N HIS A 192 -11.89 14.37 -5.06
CA HIS A 192 -11.53 14.59 -3.66
C HIS A 192 -10.12 15.14 -3.45
N SER A 193 -9.17 14.89 -4.36
CA SER A 193 -7.75 15.21 -4.15
C SER A 193 -7.30 16.51 -4.81
N LEU A 194 -7.79 17.63 -4.29
CA LEU A 194 -7.20 18.94 -4.57
C LEU A 194 -6.16 19.28 -3.49
N ILE A 195 -5.00 18.62 -3.55
CA ILE A 195 -3.88 18.82 -2.61
C ILE A 195 -2.91 19.79 -3.25
N ASP A 196 -2.68 20.95 -2.61
CA ASP A 196 -1.60 21.87 -2.99
C ASP A 196 -0.26 21.36 -2.44
N TYR A 197 0.22 20.25 -3.01
CA TYR A 197 1.48 19.62 -2.61
C TYR A 197 2.68 20.55 -2.85
N GLN A 198 2.62 21.44 -3.84
CA GLN A 198 3.72 22.34 -4.15
C GLN A 198 3.94 23.34 -3.01
N THR A 199 2.87 23.91 -2.48
CA THR A 199 2.96 24.82 -1.32
C THR A 199 3.35 24.05 -0.06
N ILE A 200 2.83 22.84 0.16
CA ILE A 200 3.24 21.98 1.29
C ILE A 200 4.75 21.73 1.26
N ILE A 201 5.30 21.35 0.11
CA ILE A 201 6.75 21.12 -0.08
C ILE A 201 7.56 22.40 0.18
N LYS A 202 7.11 23.54 -0.34
CA LYS A 202 7.78 24.84 -0.16
C LYS A 202 7.82 25.29 1.29
N GLU A 203 6.81 24.96 2.07
CA GLU A 203 6.68 25.37 3.47
C GLU A 203 7.14 24.29 4.47
N MET A 204 7.66 23.19 3.97
CA MET A 204 8.35 22.19 4.77
C MET A 204 9.72 22.70 5.17
N ASP A 205 10.12 22.48 6.42
CA ASP A 205 11.40 22.87 6.96
C ASP A 205 12.08 21.67 7.64
N CYS A 206 13.42 21.65 7.61
CA CYS A 206 14.23 20.59 8.20
C CYS A 206 15.25 21.21 9.14
N VAL A 207 14.98 21.17 10.43
CA VAL A 207 15.72 21.88 11.46
C VAL A 207 16.42 20.92 12.41
N LYS A 208 17.64 21.27 12.82
CA LYS A 208 18.41 20.48 13.77
C LYS A 208 18.03 20.83 15.20
N VAL A 209 17.30 19.94 15.88
CA VAL A 209 16.86 20.08 17.25
C VAL A 209 17.69 19.13 18.13
N LYS A 210 18.42 19.67 19.14
CA LYS A 210 19.31 18.87 20.01
C LYS A 210 20.26 17.92 19.25
N GLY A 211 20.74 18.36 18.07
CA GLY A 211 21.67 17.57 17.26
C GLY A 211 21.02 16.61 16.24
N ILE A 212 19.71 16.43 16.26
CA ILE A 212 18.94 15.56 15.38
C ILE A 212 18.12 16.41 14.42
N TYR A 213 18.06 16.03 13.14
CA TYR A 213 17.18 16.68 12.15
C TYR A 213 15.73 16.25 12.39
N GLU A 214 14.84 17.22 12.32
CA GLU A 214 13.39 17.05 12.45
C GLU A 214 12.68 17.85 11.36
N ILE A 215 11.55 17.34 10.89
CA ILE A 215 10.73 17.98 9.86
C ILE A 215 9.60 18.75 10.52
N PHE A 216 9.42 19.99 10.07
CA PHE A 216 8.39 20.90 10.51
C PHE A 216 7.68 21.53 9.32
N PHE A 217 6.45 21.98 9.57
CA PHE A 217 5.70 22.80 8.62
C PHE A 217 5.44 24.17 9.25
N LYS A 218 5.51 25.24 8.45
CA LYS A 218 5.20 26.58 8.93
C LYS A 218 3.70 26.74 9.19
N ASP A 219 3.31 27.60 10.14
CA ASP A 219 1.91 27.81 10.57
C ASP A 219 0.93 28.03 9.41
N LYS A 220 1.34 28.80 8.41
CA LYS A 220 0.52 29.07 7.22
C LYS A 220 0.20 27.83 6.38
N CYS A 221 0.91 26.73 6.61
CA CYS A 221 0.64 25.44 5.96
C CYS A 221 -0.50 24.66 6.63
N LEU A 222 -0.94 25.07 7.82
CA LEU A 222 -1.95 24.35 8.60
C LEU A 222 -3.23 24.05 7.81
N PRO A 223 -3.86 25.02 7.10
CA PRO A 223 -5.07 24.73 6.32
C PRO A 223 -4.83 23.71 5.20
N LEU A 224 -3.63 23.69 4.61
CA LEU A 224 -3.27 22.74 3.56
C LEU A 224 -3.08 21.32 4.12
N ILE A 225 -2.53 21.21 5.33
CA ILE A 225 -2.37 19.94 6.04
C ILE A 225 -3.75 19.41 6.45
N GLU A 226 -4.63 20.26 6.96
CA GLU A 226 -6.01 19.89 7.27
C GLU A 226 -6.73 19.37 6.02
N ASN A 227 -6.62 20.09 4.89
CA ASN A 227 -7.19 19.65 3.61
C ASN A 227 -6.60 18.30 3.15
N PHE A 228 -5.29 18.08 3.33
CA PHE A 228 -4.64 16.79 3.03
C PHE A 228 -5.25 15.65 3.85
N LEU A 229 -5.43 15.84 5.16
CA LEU A 229 -6.01 14.83 6.06
C LEU A 229 -7.48 14.55 5.72
N ILE A 230 -8.26 15.59 5.42
CA ILE A 230 -9.66 15.48 4.98
C ILE A 230 -9.74 14.73 3.64
N THR A 231 -8.89 15.08 2.69
CA THR A 231 -8.78 14.39 1.40
C THR A 231 -8.49 12.91 1.58
N ARG A 232 -7.51 12.57 2.42
CA ARG A 232 -7.20 11.18 2.75
C ARG A 232 -8.43 10.45 3.28
N HIS A 233 -9.15 11.06 4.22
CA HIS A 233 -10.38 10.46 4.77
C HIS A 233 -11.43 10.21 3.68
N HIS A 234 -11.71 11.19 2.81
CA HIS A 234 -12.67 11.03 1.71
C HIS A 234 -12.25 9.93 0.74
N MET A 235 -10.97 9.82 0.40
CA MET A 235 -10.45 8.76 -0.44
C MET A 235 -10.62 7.38 0.20
N TYR A 236 -10.39 7.29 1.53
CA TYR A 236 -10.68 6.05 2.26
C TYR A 236 -12.14 5.66 2.21
N GLN A 237 -13.06 6.60 2.40
CA GLN A 237 -14.50 6.33 2.36
C GLN A 237 -14.99 5.97 0.95
N SER A 238 -14.54 6.68 -0.07
CA SER A 238 -15.09 6.57 -1.43
C SER A 238 -14.44 5.48 -2.29
N ILE A 239 -13.18 5.09 -2.00
CA ILE A 239 -12.43 4.14 -2.82
C ILE A 239 -11.97 2.93 -2.01
N TYR A 240 -11.13 3.13 -1.00
CA TYR A 240 -10.46 2.01 -0.35
C TYR A 240 -11.37 1.20 0.58
N SER A 241 -12.38 1.85 1.21
CA SER A 241 -13.38 1.21 2.06
C SER A 241 -14.77 1.16 1.42
N ASP A 242 -14.88 1.43 0.11
CA ASP A 242 -16.13 1.23 -0.62
C ASP A 242 -16.55 -0.24 -0.57
N GLY A 243 -17.85 -0.48 -0.36
CA GLY A 243 -18.36 -1.84 -0.19
C GLY A 243 -18.08 -2.76 -1.37
N ARG A 244 -18.01 -2.20 -2.61
CA ARG A 244 -17.69 -2.97 -3.82
C ARG A 244 -16.22 -3.37 -3.83
N SER A 245 -15.31 -2.46 -3.45
CA SER A 245 -13.89 -2.74 -3.31
C SER A 245 -13.65 -3.87 -2.31
N ILE A 246 -14.23 -3.75 -1.10
CA ILE A 246 -14.15 -4.80 -0.07
C ILE A 246 -14.71 -6.13 -0.58
N SER A 247 -15.85 -6.11 -1.27
CA SER A 247 -16.49 -7.32 -1.79
C SER A 247 -15.60 -8.04 -2.82
N THR A 248 -14.86 -7.27 -3.63
CA THR A 248 -13.94 -7.83 -4.64
C THR A 248 -12.70 -8.45 -3.99
N GLU A 249 -12.14 -7.78 -3.00
CA GLU A 249 -11.00 -8.32 -2.23
C GLU A 249 -11.39 -9.60 -1.48
N LEU A 250 -12.57 -9.63 -0.87
CA LEU A 250 -13.08 -10.82 -0.20
C LEU A 250 -13.45 -11.94 -1.18
N ASN A 251 -13.86 -11.62 -2.42
CA ASN A 251 -14.01 -12.67 -3.44
C ASN A 251 -12.67 -13.38 -3.68
N LEU A 252 -11.58 -12.64 -3.87
CA LEU A 252 -10.25 -13.23 -4.01
C LEU A 252 -9.83 -14.02 -2.77
N TRP A 253 -10.13 -13.51 -1.58
CA TRP A 253 -9.94 -14.23 -0.32
C TRP A 253 -10.62 -15.61 -0.34
N PHE A 254 -11.87 -15.70 -0.75
CA PHE A 254 -12.59 -16.98 -0.82
C PHE A 254 -12.03 -17.92 -1.90
N VAL A 255 -11.54 -17.38 -3.02
CA VAL A 255 -10.81 -18.17 -4.03
C VAL A 255 -9.59 -18.84 -3.39
N PHE A 256 -8.73 -18.07 -2.72
CA PHE A 256 -7.55 -18.61 -2.05
C PHE A 256 -7.91 -19.57 -0.91
N GLN A 257 -8.95 -19.27 -0.14
CA GLN A 257 -9.45 -20.17 0.91
C GLN A 257 -9.87 -21.53 0.33
N ARG A 258 -10.56 -21.54 -0.82
CA ARG A 258 -10.93 -22.79 -1.47
C ARG A 258 -9.72 -23.52 -2.04
N ILE A 259 -8.81 -22.81 -2.66
CA ILE A 259 -7.55 -23.38 -3.16
C ILE A 259 -6.77 -24.03 -2.00
N LYS A 260 -6.63 -23.34 -0.87
CA LYS A 260 -5.97 -23.91 0.32
C LYS A 260 -6.62 -25.22 0.78
N ASP A 261 -7.94 -25.26 0.91
CA ASP A 261 -8.63 -26.47 1.33
C ASP A 261 -8.45 -27.65 0.34
N LEU A 262 -8.29 -27.35 -0.95
CA LEU A 262 -7.98 -28.36 -1.99
C LEU A 262 -6.51 -28.80 -1.92
N VAL A 263 -5.57 -27.87 -1.64
CA VAL A 263 -4.15 -28.18 -1.43
C VAL A 263 -3.99 -29.09 -0.20
N ASP A 264 -4.64 -28.76 0.93
CA ASP A 264 -4.59 -29.56 2.16
C ASP A 264 -5.11 -31.00 1.98
N LYS A 265 -6.00 -31.21 0.98
CA LYS A 265 -6.54 -32.51 0.60
C LYS A 265 -5.74 -33.20 -0.51
N ASN A 266 -4.65 -32.63 -1.00
CA ASN A 266 -3.92 -33.07 -2.18
C ASN A 266 -4.81 -33.21 -3.46
N GLN A 267 -5.78 -32.31 -3.62
CA GLN A 267 -6.75 -32.28 -4.72
C GLN A 267 -6.60 -31.04 -5.62
N PHE A 268 -5.48 -30.33 -5.52
CA PHE A 268 -5.22 -29.10 -6.29
C PHE A 268 -4.00 -29.26 -7.18
N ASP A 269 -4.14 -28.81 -8.42
CA ASP A 269 -3.05 -28.73 -9.40
C ASP A 269 -2.94 -27.27 -9.91
N PHE A 270 -1.73 -26.78 -9.97
CA PHE A 270 -1.44 -25.47 -10.55
C PHE A 270 -1.44 -25.46 -12.08
N ASN A 271 -1.81 -26.57 -12.74
CA ASN A 271 -1.96 -26.68 -14.18
C ASN A 271 -0.73 -26.20 -14.99
N GLY A 272 0.47 -26.50 -14.49
CA GLY A 272 1.73 -26.12 -15.14
C GLY A 272 2.20 -24.69 -14.87
N TYR A 273 1.51 -23.90 -14.05
CA TYR A 273 1.97 -22.56 -13.62
C TYR A 273 3.06 -22.68 -12.54
N LYS A 274 4.21 -23.25 -12.90
CA LYS A 274 5.31 -23.60 -11.97
C LYS A 274 5.81 -22.41 -11.15
N THR A 275 5.91 -21.23 -11.75
CA THR A 275 6.38 -20.02 -11.07
C THR A 275 5.41 -19.61 -9.96
N LEU A 276 4.10 -19.68 -10.25
CA LEU A 276 3.07 -19.37 -9.28
C LEU A 276 3.00 -20.43 -8.17
N GLU A 277 3.15 -21.70 -8.54
CA GLU A 277 3.24 -22.81 -7.59
C GLU A 277 4.40 -22.65 -6.61
N GLN A 278 5.61 -22.28 -7.10
CA GLN A 278 6.79 -22.06 -6.27
C GLN A 278 6.60 -20.99 -5.20
N VAL A 279 5.72 -20.02 -5.44
CA VAL A 279 5.40 -18.96 -4.46
C VAL A 279 4.16 -19.31 -3.63
N CYS A 280 3.06 -19.69 -4.27
CA CYS A 280 1.79 -19.86 -3.57
C CYS A 280 1.70 -21.16 -2.78
N LEU A 281 2.30 -22.27 -3.26
CA LEU A 281 2.18 -23.55 -2.57
C LEU A 281 2.83 -23.56 -1.19
N PRO A 282 4.05 -23.03 -0.96
CA PRO A 282 4.62 -22.90 0.38
C PRO A 282 3.74 -22.03 1.30
N LEU A 283 3.30 -20.86 0.83
CA LEU A 283 2.41 -19.99 1.58
C LEU A 283 1.09 -20.69 1.98
N LEU A 284 0.47 -21.42 1.06
CA LEU A 284 -0.72 -22.22 1.32
C LEU A 284 -0.47 -23.36 2.30
N LYS A 285 0.76 -23.84 2.42
CA LYS A 285 1.21 -24.82 3.42
C LYS A 285 1.70 -24.20 4.73
N ASN A 286 1.42 -22.91 4.97
CA ASN A 286 1.80 -22.15 6.17
C ASN A 286 3.32 -21.89 6.30
N GLU A 287 4.05 -21.89 5.20
CA GLU A 287 5.44 -21.45 5.18
C GLU A 287 5.50 -19.93 4.97
N HIS A 288 6.38 -19.25 5.70
CA HIS A 288 6.61 -17.82 5.54
C HIS A 288 7.38 -17.54 4.23
N PHE A 289 7.06 -16.41 3.58
CA PHE A 289 7.80 -15.98 2.39
C PHE A 289 9.29 -15.76 2.71
N ASP A 290 10.16 -16.35 1.92
CA ASP A 290 11.61 -16.26 2.13
C ASP A 290 12.38 -15.88 0.85
N LYS A 291 13.68 -15.65 1.01
CA LYS A 291 14.57 -15.25 -0.09
C LYS A 291 14.61 -16.27 -1.24
N LYS A 292 14.36 -17.55 -1.00
CA LYS A 292 14.40 -18.61 -2.03
C LYS A 292 13.24 -18.47 -3.02
N MET A 293 12.15 -17.80 -2.62
CA MET A 293 10.99 -17.55 -3.46
C MET A 293 11.20 -16.36 -4.41
N LEU A 294 12.17 -15.45 -4.13
CA LEU A 294 12.37 -14.24 -4.94
C LEU A 294 12.54 -14.48 -6.45
N PRO A 295 13.31 -15.50 -6.91
CA PRO A 295 13.46 -15.74 -8.36
C PRO A 295 12.17 -16.14 -9.07
N ALA A 296 11.24 -16.77 -8.36
CA ALA A 296 9.92 -17.07 -8.87
C ALA A 296 8.97 -15.85 -8.70
N PHE A 297 9.03 -15.19 -7.56
CA PHE A 297 8.17 -14.05 -7.24
C PHE A 297 8.38 -12.86 -8.20
N VAL A 298 9.61 -12.59 -8.62
CA VAL A 298 9.92 -11.49 -9.56
C VAL A 298 9.22 -11.66 -10.92
N LYS A 299 8.79 -12.86 -11.26
CA LYS A 299 8.06 -13.18 -12.50
C LYS A 299 6.53 -13.16 -12.35
N LEU A 300 6.03 -12.88 -11.15
CA LEU A 300 4.59 -12.81 -10.89
C LEU A 300 4.08 -11.37 -11.01
N ASP A 301 3.02 -11.20 -11.79
CA ASP A 301 2.29 -9.96 -11.95
C ASP A 301 0.79 -10.22 -12.09
N ASP A 302 -0.02 -9.18 -12.24
CA ASP A 302 -1.47 -9.28 -12.37
C ASP A 302 -1.88 -10.14 -13.57
N TYR A 303 -1.11 -10.12 -14.67
CA TYR A 303 -1.44 -10.87 -15.88
C TYR A 303 -1.19 -12.36 -15.72
N VAL A 304 -0.14 -12.75 -15.00
CA VAL A 304 0.12 -14.17 -14.67
C VAL A 304 -1.02 -14.71 -13.80
N PHE A 305 -1.49 -13.96 -12.80
CA PHE A 305 -2.62 -14.38 -11.99
C PHE A 305 -3.92 -14.42 -12.77
N GLN A 306 -4.18 -13.43 -13.61
CA GLN A 306 -5.35 -13.42 -14.46
C GLN A 306 -5.38 -14.64 -15.40
N SER A 307 -4.26 -14.93 -16.06
CA SER A 307 -4.12 -16.12 -16.93
C SER A 307 -4.37 -17.41 -16.17
N PHE A 308 -3.80 -17.53 -14.96
CA PHE A 308 -4.00 -18.68 -14.09
C PHE A 308 -5.48 -18.87 -13.71
N PHE A 309 -6.16 -17.80 -13.28
CA PHE A 309 -7.56 -17.90 -12.89
C PHE A 309 -8.49 -18.21 -14.05
N VAL A 310 -8.22 -17.68 -15.25
CA VAL A 310 -8.94 -18.05 -16.48
C VAL A 310 -8.75 -19.52 -16.78
N ASN A 311 -7.52 -20.02 -16.77
CA ASN A 311 -7.24 -21.44 -16.99
C ASN A 311 -7.93 -22.32 -15.94
N LEU A 312 -7.81 -21.93 -14.67
CA LEU A 312 -8.41 -22.66 -13.56
C LEU A 312 -9.95 -22.71 -13.65
N TYR A 313 -10.59 -21.59 -14.04
CA TYR A 313 -12.03 -21.55 -14.29
C TYR A 313 -12.48 -22.53 -15.38
N GLN A 314 -11.69 -22.69 -16.43
CA GLN A 314 -11.99 -23.59 -17.53
C GLN A 314 -11.78 -25.06 -17.17
N THR A 315 -10.76 -25.37 -16.37
CA THR A 315 -10.29 -26.74 -16.12
C THR A 315 -10.80 -27.35 -14.82
N THR A 316 -11.13 -26.53 -13.80
CA THR A 316 -11.54 -27.06 -12.50
C THR A 316 -12.85 -27.84 -12.56
N LYS A 317 -12.87 -29.00 -11.89
CA LYS A 317 -14.09 -29.78 -11.63
C LYS A 317 -14.75 -29.41 -10.30
N ASP A 318 -14.08 -28.60 -9.48
CA ASP A 318 -14.61 -28.17 -8.19
C ASP A 318 -15.68 -27.09 -8.38
N LYS A 319 -16.92 -27.44 -8.03
CA LYS A 319 -18.08 -26.56 -8.25
C LYS A 319 -18.04 -25.26 -7.42
N ILE A 320 -17.42 -25.30 -6.23
CA ILE A 320 -17.29 -24.13 -5.37
C ILE A 320 -16.26 -23.18 -5.97
N LEU A 321 -15.07 -23.70 -6.27
CA LEU A 321 -13.99 -22.91 -6.90
C LEU A 321 -14.47 -22.29 -8.21
N LYS A 322 -15.18 -23.05 -9.04
CA LYS A 322 -15.75 -22.55 -10.30
C LYS A 322 -16.70 -21.37 -10.10
N LYS A 323 -17.60 -21.43 -9.11
CA LYS A 323 -18.49 -20.31 -8.76
C LYS A 323 -17.73 -19.06 -8.30
N LEU A 324 -16.72 -19.24 -7.46
CA LEU A 324 -15.89 -18.14 -6.95
C LEU A 324 -15.09 -17.48 -8.07
N LEU A 325 -14.51 -18.28 -8.97
CA LEU A 325 -13.81 -17.78 -10.14
C LEU A 325 -14.75 -17.12 -11.17
N ASP A 326 -15.96 -17.63 -11.34
CA ASP A 326 -16.98 -16.98 -12.18
C ASP A 326 -17.32 -15.57 -11.63
N SER A 327 -17.48 -15.46 -10.32
CA SER A 327 -17.70 -14.16 -9.66
C SER A 327 -16.51 -13.20 -9.86
N TYR A 328 -15.29 -13.72 -9.81
CA TYR A 328 -14.09 -12.89 -9.99
C TYR A 328 -13.89 -12.46 -11.45
N LEU A 329 -14.09 -13.37 -12.42
CA LEU A 329 -13.76 -13.15 -13.84
C LEU A 329 -14.85 -12.44 -14.63
N ASN A 330 -16.12 -12.75 -14.35
CA ASN A 330 -17.22 -12.38 -15.23
C ASN A 330 -18.15 -11.32 -14.60
N SER A 331 -18.56 -11.51 -13.34
CA SER A 331 -19.52 -10.60 -12.72
C SER A 331 -19.50 -10.78 -11.20
N LEU A 332 -19.05 -9.78 -10.48
CA LEU A 332 -18.99 -9.83 -9.02
C LEU A 332 -20.35 -10.22 -8.42
N LYS A 333 -20.39 -11.35 -7.71
CA LYS A 333 -21.57 -11.88 -7.03
C LYS A 333 -21.58 -11.58 -5.54
N PHE A 334 -20.47 -11.09 -4.98
CA PHE A 334 -20.42 -10.71 -3.57
C PHE A 334 -21.03 -9.33 -3.34
N GLU A 335 -21.72 -9.20 -2.21
CA GLU A 335 -22.36 -7.96 -1.77
C GLU A 335 -22.05 -7.74 -0.30
N ILE A 336 -21.81 -6.48 0.07
CA ILE A 336 -21.62 -6.07 1.45
C ILE A 336 -22.90 -5.42 1.97
N LYS A 337 -23.27 -5.75 3.21
CA LYS A 337 -24.36 -5.10 3.95
C LYS A 337 -23.84 -4.61 5.29
N PHE A 338 -24.05 -3.33 5.55
CA PHE A 338 -23.65 -2.68 6.79
C PHE A 338 -24.78 -2.70 7.83
N TYR A 339 -24.41 -2.67 9.10
CA TYR A 339 -25.31 -2.72 10.25
C TYR A 339 -24.88 -1.71 11.30
N GLU A 340 -25.83 -1.17 12.03
CA GLU A 340 -25.58 -0.23 13.12
C GLU A 340 -24.99 -0.93 14.34
N THR A 341 -25.47 -2.17 14.63
CA THR A 341 -25.00 -2.93 15.79
C THR A 341 -24.44 -4.30 15.40
N LYS A 342 -23.59 -4.83 16.28
CA LYS A 342 -23.04 -6.18 16.16
C LYS A 342 -24.12 -7.24 16.17
N GLU A 343 -25.12 -7.06 17.01
CA GLU A 343 -26.23 -7.99 17.19
C GLU A 343 -27.06 -8.12 15.90
N GLN A 344 -27.40 -6.99 15.26
CA GLN A 344 -28.09 -6.98 13.97
C GLN A 344 -27.27 -7.72 12.89
N ARG A 345 -25.96 -7.44 12.82
CA ARG A 345 -25.05 -8.15 11.91
C ARG A 345 -25.07 -9.65 12.17
N ASP A 346 -24.94 -10.07 13.42
CA ASP A 346 -24.82 -11.49 13.78
C ASP A 346 -26.12 -12.25 13.50
N LEU A 347 -27.26 -11.65 13.78
CA LEU A 347 -28.57 -12.23 13.43
C LEU A 347 -28.74 -12.41 11.90
N ASP A 348 -28.41 -11.39 11.12
CA ASP A 348 -28.50 -11.53 9.65
C ASP A 348 -27.45 -12.49 9.09
N PHE A 349 -26.26 -12.56 9.70
CA PHE A 349 -25.23 -13.53 9.32
C PHE A 349 -25.77 -14.98 9.42
N GLU A 350 -26.36 -15.37 10.54
CA GLU A 350 -26.92 -16.71 10.75
C GLU A 350 -28.04 -17.01 9.74
N LYS A 351 -28.93 -16.04 9.50
CA LYS A 351 -29.98 -16.13 8.50
C LYS A 351 -29.45 -16.31 7.08
N GLN A 352 -28.41 -15.57 6.71
CA GLN A 352 -27.80 -15.68 5.37
C GLN A 352 -26.98 -16.97 5.25
N ALA A 353 -26.20 -17.32 6.27
CA ALA A 353 -25.37 -18.52 6.27
C ALA A 353 -26.18 -19.80 6.05
N SER A 354 -27.40 -19.84 6.59
CA SER A 354 -28.30 -21.00 6.41
C SER A 354 -28.69 -21.26 4.95
N LYS A 355 -28.56 -20.28 4.06
CA LYS A 355 -28.85 -20.44 2.63
C LYS A 355 -27.76 -21.18 1.85
N TYR A 356 -26.56 -21.32 2.42
CA TYR A 356 -25.40 -21.89 1.74
C TYR A 356 -25.01 -23.22 2.37
N LYS A 357 -24.91 -24.28 1.55
CA LYS A 357 -24.41 -25.59 1.99
C LYS A 357 -22.96 -25.50 2.50
N ASP A 358 -22.16 -24.64 1.89
CA ASP A 358 -20.74 -24.43 2.19
C ASP A 358 -20.49 -22.96 2.60
N ALA A 359 -21.23 -22.48 3.61
CA ALA A 359 -21.29 -21.08 4.04
C ALA A 359 -19.91 -20.41 4.16
N LYS A 360 -18.90 -21.13 4.66
CA LYS A 360 -17.53 -20.59 4.85
C LYS A 360 -16.86 -20.04 3.59
N TYR A 361 -17.36 -20.33 2.38
CA TYR A 361 -16.87 -19.79 1.11
C TYR A 361 -17.77 -18.72 0.52
N PHE A 362 -18.91 -18.45 1.13
CA PHE A 362 -19.93 -17.58 0.53
C PHE A 362 -20.42 -16.47 1.44
N ILE A 363 -20.02 -16.50 2.73
CA ILE A 363 -20.38 -15.45 3.68
C ILE A 363 -19.28 -15.28 4.72
N THR A 364 -18.98 -14.05 5.08
CA THR A 364 -18.08 -13.70 6.20
C THR A 364 -18.58 -12.48 6.95
N LYS A 365 -18.24 -12.41 8.23
CA LYS A 365 -18.39 -11.21 9.06
C LYS A 365 -17.21 -10.30 8.83
N PHE A 366 -17.47 -9.03 8.63
CA PHE A 366 -16.46 -8.02 8.42
C PHE A 366 -16.65 -6.88 9.42
N ASN A 367 -15.57 -6.44 10.02
CA ASN A 367 -15.55 -5.27 10.88
C ASN A 367 -14.88 -4.15 10.12
N ASN A 368 -15.66 -3.16 9.66
CA ASN A 368 -15.10 -1.98 9.06
C ASN A 368 -14.65 -1.03 10.17
N GLN A 369 -13.38 -1.06 10.49
CA GLN A 369 -12.76 -0.03 11.31
C GLN A 369 -12.33 1.09 10.38
N PHE A 370 -13.18 2.13 10.25
CA PHE A 370 -12.72 3.36 9.64
C PHE A 370 -11.57 3.91 10.49
N LYS A 371 -10.38 3.99 9.89
CA LYS A 371 -9.29 4.75 10.50
C LYS A 371 -9.74 6.21 10.50
N GLY A 372 -9.73 6.82 11.67
CA GLY A 372 -10.04 8.22 11.83
C GLY A 372 -9.14 9.14 11.00
N PHE A 373 -9.45 10.44 10.95
CA PHE A 373 -8.60 11.45 10.29
C PHE A 373 -7.14 11.36 10.73
N TYR A 374 -6.96 11.05 12.00
CA TYR A 374 -5.67 10.94 12.65
C TYR A 374 -5.75 9.86 13.73
N GLU A 375 -5.51 8.65 13.38
CA GLU A 375 -4.99 7.70 14.35
C GLU A 375 -3.49 7.95 14.37
N GLY A 376 -2.99 8.56 15.45
CA GLY A 376 -1.58 8.55 15.74
C GLY A 376 -1.14 7.08 15.62
N TRP A 377 -0.56 6.73 14.48
CA TRP A 377 -0.26 5.37 14.10
C TRP A 377 0.64 4.76 15.16
N SER A 378 0.11 3.79 15.87
CA SER A 378 0.71 2.97 16.88
C SER A 378 1.38 3.74 18.04
N SER A 379 1.11 3.28 19.24
CA SER A 379 1.67 3.71 20.52
C SER A 379 3.21 3.78 20.60
N HIS A 380 3.90 3.46 19.51
CA HIS A 380 5.37 3.38 19.46
C HIS A 380 6.04 4.54 18.70
N LYS A 381 5.27 5.45 18.04
CA LYS A 381 5.87 6.40 17.09
C LYS A 381 5.41 7.85 17.26
N ASN A 382 5.51 8.38 18.48
CA ASN A 382 5.40 9.84 18.75
C ASN A 382 6.35 10.71 17.88
N GLU A 383 7.31 10.08 17.22
CA GLU A 383 8.42 10.72 16.51
C GLU A 383 8.11 11.04 15.05
N LEU A 384 7.07 10.39 14.47
CA LEU A 384 6.66 10.60 13.08
C LEU A 384 5.42 11.50 12.93
N LYS A 385 5.02 12.17 14.01
CA LYS A 385 3.88 13.10 14.00
C LYS A 385 4.20 14.35 13.19
N ILE A 386 3.16 14.90 12.56
CA ILE A 386 3.26 16.20 11.89
C ILE A 386 3.54 17.29 12.93
N LYS A 387 4.63 18.02 12.76
CA LYS A 387 5.08 19.09 13.65
C LYS A 387 4.90 20.44 12.98
N ILE A 388 4.30 21.40 13.69
CA ILE A 388 4.13 22.79 13.21
C ILE A 388 5.01 23.71 14.01
N MET A 389 5.74 24.58 13.30
CA MET A 389 6.56 25.63 13.89
C MET A 389 5.72 26.89 14.06
N GLN A 390 5.35 27.20 15.32
CA GLN A 390 4.68 28.44 15.70
C GLN A 390 5.75 29.50 16.04
N ASN A 391 5.82 30.59 15.26
CA ASN A 391 6.74 31.71 15.46
C ASN A 391 8.20 31.31 15.73
N LYS A 392 9.15 32.11 15.38
CA LYS A 392 10.62 31.87 15.41
C LYS A 392 11.21 31.26 16.69
N HIS A 393 10.43 31.01 17.74
CA HIS A 393 10.84 30.47 19.04
C HIS A 393 9.86 29.44 19.61
N THR A 394 10.22 28.17 19.54
CA THR A 394 10.13 27.14 20.60
C THR A 394 8.80 26.62 21.14
N ASN A 395 7.63 26.87 20.60
CA ASN A 395 6.43 26.14 21.04
C ASN A 395 5.91 25.26 19.88
N LEU A 396 6.29 24.00 19.95
CA LEU A 396 5.78 22.93 19.07
C LEU A 396 4.37 22.57 19.58
N SER A 397 3.34 23.07 18.92
CA SER A 397 2.00 22.54 19.15
C SER A 397 1.80 21.31 18.25
N GLU A 398 1.49 20.21 18.87
CA GLU A 398 1.02 19.04 18.11
C GLU A 398 -0.30 19.39 17.41
N ILE A 399 -0.43 19.06 16.15
CA ILE A 399 -1.70 19.11 15.40
C ILE A 399 -2.81 18.31 16.12
N SER A 400 -2.43 17.42 17.04
CA SER A 400 -3.35 16.58 17.81
C SER A 400 -4.54 17.33 18.45
N MET A 401 -4.40 18.61 18.80
CA MET A 401 -5.53 19.39 19.36
C MET A 401 -6.54 19.85 18.30
N LEU A 402 -6.08 20.22 17.10
CA LEU A 402 -6.96 20.70 16.02
C LEU A 402 -7.63 19.53 15.31
N VAL A 403 -6.88 18.46 15.10
CA VAL A 403 -7.41 17.20 14.55
C VAL A 403 -8.33 16.51 15.56
N LYS A 404 -8.12 16.67 16.87
CA LYS A 404 -9.05 16.17 17.89
C LYS A 404 -10.41 16.85 17.80
N ARG A 405 -10.47 18.15 17.51
CA ARG A 405 -11.73 18.88 17.26
C ARG A 405 -12.40 18.44 15.94
N SER A 406 -11.64 18.25 14.86
CA SER A 406 -12.19 17.69 13.62
C SER A 406 -12.62 16.24 13.80
N ASN A 407 -11.89 15.44 14.55
CA ASN A 407 -12.31 14.10 14.92
C ASN A 407 -13.64 14.10 15.69
N GLU A 408 -13.82 14.95 16.67
CA GLU A 408 -15.09 15.07 17.42
C GLU A 408 -16.26 15.47 16.50
N LEU A 409 -16.04 16.38 15.54
CA LEU A 409 -17.07 16.84 14.59
C LEU A 409 -17.45 15.79 13.54
N PHE A 410 -16.54 14.91 13.12
CA PHE A 410 -16.76 13.95 12.05
C PHE A 410 -16.96 12.51 12.54
N PHE A 411 -16.64 12.17 13.82
CA PHE A 411 -16.68 10.80 14.34
C PHE A 411 -17.89 10.46 15.19
N GLU A 412 -18.68 11.39 15.66
CA GLU A 412 -19.98 11.06 16.29
C GLU A 412 -20.91 10.32 15.35
N ASN A 413 -20.64 10.34 14.03
CA ASN A 413 -21.38 9.66 12.98
C ASN A 413 -20.54 8.65 12.18
N ALA A 414 -19.59 7.94 12.78
CA ALA A 414 -18.94 6.80 12.13
C ALA A 414 -19.95 5.66 11.94
N LEU A 415 -20.80 5.88 10.95
CA LEU A 415 -21.83 5.00 10.46
C LEU A 415 -21.19 3.68 10.02
N TYR A 416 -21.57 2.56 10.63
CA TYR A 416 -21.28 1.20 10.19
C TYR A 416 -19.92 0.60 10.54
N LYS A 417 -19.75 0.23 11.82
CA LYS A 417 -18.61 -0.61 12.27
C LYS A 417 -18.76 -2.08 11.87
N TRP A 418 -19.96 -2.54 11.53
CA TRP A 418 -20.30 -3.95 11.38
C TRP A 418 -20.83 -4.23 9.98
N ALA A 419 -20.31 -5.26 9.32
CA ALA A 419 -20.77 -5.67 8.00
C ALA A 419 -20.78 -7.19 7.83
N ASN A 420 -21.63 -7.68 6.94
CA ASN A 420 -21.56 -9.01 6.35
C ASN A 420 -21.28 -8.87 4.86
N VAL A 421 -20.44 -9.75 4.33
CA VAL A 421 -20.24 -9.92 2.90
C VAL A 421 -20.77 -11.30 2.52
N PHE A 422 -21.63 -11.38 1.54
CA PHE A 422 -22.27 -12.61 1.10
C PHE A 422 -22.37 -12.70 -0.41
N TYR A 423 -22.37 -13.96 -0.90
CA TYR A 423 -22.52 -14.27 -2.31
C TYR A 423 -24.00 -14.20 -2.69
N ARG A 424 -24.32 -13.53 -3.79
CA ARG A 424 -25.68 -13.54 -4.36
C ARG A 424 -25.93 -14.88 -5.06
N LEU A 425 -27.01 -15.54 -4.65
CA LEU A 425 -27.45 -16.80 -5.26
C LEU A 425 -28.05 -16.59 -6.64
#